data_cee6c4175092042c3d81cecb8de29b5b
#
_entry.id   cee6c4175092042c3d81cecb8de29b5b
#
_cell.length_a   1.000
_cell.length_b   1.000
_cell.length_c   1.000
_cell.angle_alpha   90.00
_cell.angle_beta   90.00
_cell.angle_gamma   90.00
#
_symmetry.space_group_name_H-M   'P 1'
#
loop_
_entity.id
_entity.type
_entity.pdbx_description
1 polymer ?
#
loop_
_entity_poly.entity_id
_entity_poly.type
_entity_poly.pdbx_seq_one_letter_code
_entity_poly.pdbx_strand_id
1 'polypeptide(L)'
;MPLQSVSRFYTANNRLYCETTTGAYLVHSHLHTLMDQLPPHQFLRISSSEIVRIACVKNFTLTKWGSFQVNLTTGTTTYASRRYTQQIRKAAQL
;
A
#
# COMPACT_ATOMS: atom_id res chain seq x y z
N MET A 1 1.89 -6.00 -17.46
CA MET A 1 2.70 -6.18 -16.26
C MET A 1 2.01 -7.13 -15.30
N PRO A 2 2.67 -8.18 -14.82
CA PRO A 2 2.03 -9.09 -13.86
C PRO A 2 1.76 -8.39 -12.53
N LEU A 3 0.57 -8.58 -11.99
CA LEU A 3 0.18 -7.98 -10.71
C LEU A 3 1.11 -8.45 -9.57
N GLN A 4 1.65 -9.66 -9.67
CA GLN A 4 2.56 -10.21 -8.66
C GLN A 4 3.87 -9.44 -8.54
N SER A 5 4.26 -8.66 -9.55
CA SER A 5 5.48 -7.86 -9.49
C SER A 5 5.27 -6.50 -8.81
N VAL A 6 4.04 -6.13 -8.49
CA VAL A 6 3.71 -4.84 -7.89
C VAL A 6 3.78 -4.95 -6.38
N SER A 7 4.56 -4.06 -5.74
CA SER A 7 4.65 -3.98 -4.28
C SER A 7 3.67 -2.98 -3.69
N ARG A 8 3.40 -1.90 -4.40
CA ARG A 8 2.43 -0.89 -3.95
C ARG A 8 1.96 -0.03 -5.11
N PHE A 9 0.82 0.64 -4.89
CA PHE A 9 0.32 1.71 -5.74
C PHE A 9 0.27 2.98 -4.90
N TYR A 10 0.73 4.09 -5.47
CA TYR A 10 0.75 5.35 -4.73
C TYR A 10 0.50 6.53 -5.67
N THR A 11 -0.01 7.62 -5.12
CA THR A 11 -0.22 8.85 -5.89
C THR A 11 0.88 9.86 -5.54
N ALA A 12 1.37 10.53 -6.57
CA ALA A 12 2.34 11.62 -6.44
C ALA A 12 2.08 12.60 -7.57
N ASN A 13 2.06 13.90 -7.26
CA ASN A 13 1.83 14.95 -8.25
C ASN A 13 0.54 14.72 -9.04
N ASN A 14 -0.53 14.30 -8.36
CA ASN A 14 -1.84 14.02 -8.94
C ASN A 14 -1.84 12.88 -9.98
N ARG A 15 -0.84 12.00 -9.91
CA ARG A 15 -0.74 10.84 -10.80
C ARG A 15 -0.62 9.56 -9.98
N LEU A 16 -1.12 8.48 -10.55
CA LEU A 16 -1.06 7.16 -9.91
C LEU A 16 0.11 6.37 -10.48
N TYR A 17 0.91 5.80 -9.57
CA TYR A 17 2.07 4.98 -9.93
C TYR A 17 1.97 3.60 -9.29
N CYS A 18 2.56 2.60 -9.93
CA CYS A 18 2.83 1.32 -9.28
C CYS A 18 4.33 1.15 -9.10
N GLU A 19 4.73 0.66 -7.92
CA GLU A 19 6.12 0.32 -7.63
C GLU A 19 6.33 -1.16 -7.87
N THR A 20 7.37 -1.49 -8.64
CA THR A 20 7.72 -2.88 -8.94
C THR A 20 9.20 -3.10 -8.65
N THR A 21 9.67 -4.35 -8.84
CA THR A 21 11.08 -4.69 -8.66
C THR A 21 11.99 -3.98 -9.66
N THR A 22 11.44 -3.48 -10.77
CA THR A 22 12.23 -2.81 -11.81
C THR A 22 12.03 -1.30 -11.84
N GLY A 23 11.17 -0.75 -10.99
CA GLY A 23 10.96 0.69 -10.92
C GLY A 23 9.51 1.06 -10.74
N ALA A 24 9.22 2.35 -10.88
CA ALA A 24 7.87 2.89 -10.77
C ALA A 24 7.31 3.20 -12.16
N TYR A 25 6.05 2.86 -12.38
CA TYR A 25 5.38 3.02 -13.67
C TYR A 25 4.05 3.75 -13.49
N LEU A 26 3.73 4.60 -14.45
CA LEU A 26 2.48 5.35 -14.45
C LEU A 26 1.29 4.42 -14.71
N VAL A 27 0.24 4.57 -13.92
CA VAL A 27 -1.00 3.80 -14.07
C VAL A 27 -2.13 4.77 -14.43
N HIS A 28 -2.83 4.49 -15.52
CA HIS A 28 -3.93 5.34 -16.00
C HIS A 28 -5.24 4.91 -15.33
N SER A 29 -5.37 5.27 -14.04
CA SER A 29 -6.57 4.95 -13.26
C SER A 29 -6.57 5.83 -12.01
N HIS A 30 -7.57 5.63 -11.17
CA HIS A 30 -7.67 6.28 -9.86
C HIS A 30 -7.56 5.24 -8.76
N LEU A 31 -7.05 5.64 -7.60
CA LEU A 31 -6.76 4.72 -6.51
C LEU A 31 -8.01 3.98 -6.02
N HIS A 32 -9.13 4.69 -5.87
CA HIS A 32 -10.37 4.05 -5.42
C HIS A 32 -10.94 3.06 -6.46
N THR A 33 -10.82 3.40 -7.74
CA THR A 33 -11.24 2.49 -8.83
C THR A 33 -10.38 1.24 -8.82
N LEU A 34 -9.07 1.44 -8.66
CA LEU A 34 -8.12 0.34 -8.62
C LEU A 34 -8.39 -0.60 -7.44
N MET A 35 -8.69 -0.03 -6.27
CA MET A 35 -8.99 -0.81 -5.07
C MET A 35 -10.19 -1.75 -5.28
N ASP A 36 -11.20 -1.29 -6.04
CA ASP A 36 -12.36 -2.12 -6.36
C ASP A 36 -12.03 -3.27 -7.30
N GLN A 37 -10.95 -3.17 -8.06
CA GLN A 37 -10.55 -4.16 -9.05
C GLN A 37 -9.48 -5.13 -8.55
N LEU A 38 -8.79 -4.78 -7.46
CA LEU A 38 -7.71 -5.62 -6.93
C LEU A 38 -8.26 -6.78 -6.09
N PRO A 39 -7.55 -7.91 -6.06
CA PRO A 39 -7.95 -9.03 -5.19
C PRO A 39 -8.00 -8.58 -3.73
N PRO A 40 -9.14 -8.74 -3.03
CA PRO A 40 -9.36 -8.09 -1.73
C PRO A 40 -8.47 -8.61 -0.60
N HIS A 41 -7.92 -9.82 -0.73
CA HIS A 41 -7.09 -10.39 0.32
C HIS A 41 -5.59 -10.25 0.04
N GLN A 42 -5.22 -9.57 -1.06
CA GLN A 42 -3.83 -9.42 -1.46
C GLN A 42 -3.32 -7.99 -1.30
N PHE A 43 -4.21 -7.02 -1.25
CA PHE A 43 -3.87 -5.60 -1.19
C PHE A 43 -4.60 -4.92 -0.05
N LEU A 44 -3.92 -3.96 0.55
CA LEU A 44 -4.44 -3.21 1.70
C LEU A 44 -4.28 -1.73 1.44
N ARG A 45 -5.37 -0.98 1.55
CA ARG A 45 -5.30 0.46 1.50
C ARG A 45 -4.82 0.99 2.85
N ILE A 46 -3.76 1.77 2.84
CA ILE A 46 -3.13 2.29 4.06
C ILE A 46 -3.28 3.79 4.22
N SER A 47 -3.68 4.49 3.14
CA SER A 47 -3.95 5.92 3.19
C SER A 47 -4.84 6.30 2.03
N SER A 48 -5.24 7.57 1.98
CA SER A 48 -6.00 8.09 0.84
C SER A 48 -5.18 8.05 -0.46
N SER A 49 -3.88 7.93 -0.36
CA SER A 49 -2.96 8.00 -1.51
C SER A 49 -2.15 6.74 -1.75
N GLU A 50 -2.39 5.65 -1.01
CA GLU A 50 -1.51 4.48 -1.12
C GLU A 50 -2.20 3.16 -0.82
N ILE A 51 -1.88 2.14 -1.63
CA ILE A 51 -2.28 0.74 -1.45
C ILE A 51 -0.99 -0.09 -1.47
N VAL A 52 -0.85 -1.04 -0.55
CA VAL A 52 0.31 -1.94 -0.51
C VAL A 52 -0.13 -3.38 -0.75
N ARG A 53 0.77 -4.18 -1.34
CA ARG A 53 0.59 -5.63 -1.41
C ARG A 53 0.94 -6.21 -0.04
N ILE A 54 0.02 -6.97 0.56
CA ILE A 54 0.22 -7.52 1.89
C ILE A 54 1.46 -8.42 1.94
N ALA A 55 1.67 -9.23 0.90
CA ALA A 55 2.82 -10.12 0.83
C ALA A 55 4.17 -9.38 0.78
N CYS A 56 4.17 -8.10 0.42
CA CYS A 56 5.37 -7.28 0.38
C CYS A 56 5.61 -6.49 1.67
N VAL A 57 4.73 -6.60 2.65
CA VAL A 57 4.90 -5.94 3.94
C VAL A 57 5.77 -6.81 4.82
N LYS A 58 6.91 -6.27 5.23
CA LYS A 58 7.80 -6.93 6.18
C LYS A 58 7.23 -6.87 7.59
N ASN A 59 6.79 -5.68 8.00
CA ASN A 59 6.14 -5.49 9.30
C ASN A 59 5.42 -4.14 9.34
N PHE A 60 4.55 -4.01 10.35
CA PHE A 60 3.91 -2.75 10.71
C PHE A 60 4.46 -2.33 12.07
N THR A 61 4.93 -1.10 12.18
CA THR A 61 5.44 -0.54 13.43
C THR A 61 4.50 0.55 13.92
N LEU A 62 3.94 0.38 15.10
CA LEU A 62 3.06 1.38 15.69
C LEU A 62 3.88 2.59 16.11
N THR A 63 3.49 3.78 15.65
CA THR A 63 4.14 5.01 16.03
C THR A 63 3.52 5.57 17.31
N LYS A 64 4.23 6.50 17.95
CA LYS A 64 3.72 7.16 19.17
C LYS A 64 2.48 8.00 18.93
N TRP A 65 2.14 8.29 17.67
CA TRP A 65 0.96 9.07 17.31
C TRP A 65 -0.27 8.19 17.01
N GLY A 66 -0.17 6.88 17.19
CA GLY A 66 -1.28 5.97 16.97
C GLY A 66 -1.50 5.56 15.53
N SER A 67 -0.55 5.80 14.65
CA SER A 67 -0.58 5.34 13.26
C SER A 67 0.49 4.27 13.05
N PHE A 68 0.55 3.72 11.84
CA PHE A 68 1.52 2.67 11.53
C PHE A 68 2.55 3.13 10.51
N GLN A 69 3.80 2.79 10.79
CA GLN A 69 4.86 2.78 9.80
C GLN A 69 4.82 1.43 9.10
N VAL A 70 4.82 1.44 7.77
CA VAL A 70 4.72 0.23 6.96
C VAL A 70 6.08 0.00 6.30
N ASN A 71 6.73 -1.09 6.67
CA ASN A 71 8.05 -1.44 6.14
C ASN A 71 7.89 -2.54 5.10
N LEU A 72 8.30 -2.25 3.86
CA LEU A 72 8.16 -3.19 2.75
C LEU A 72 9.44 -3.98 2.56
N THR A 73 9.30 -5.20 2.04
CA THR A 73 10.44 -6.07 1.73
C THR A 73 11.35 -5.49 0.66
N THR A 74 10.84 -4.53 -0.12
CA THR A 74 11.63 -3.82 -1.13
C THR A 74 12.60 -2.80 -0.54
N GLY A 75 12.53 -2.56 0.77
CA GLY A 75 13.33 -1.53 1.44
C GLY A 75 12.61 -0.19 1.57
N THR A 76 11.44 -0.04 0.95
CA THR A 76 10.65 1.17 1.06
C THR A 76 9.94 1.22 2.41
N THR A 77 9.97 2.38 3.05
CA THR A 77 9.18 2.64 4.26
C THR A 77 8.13 3.69 3.92
N THR A 78 6.89 3.41 4.30
CA THR A 78 5.80 4.36 4.10
C THR A 78 4.94 4.40 5.36
N TYR A 79 4.00 5.32 5.42
CA TYR A 79 3.22 5.58 6.62
C TYR A 79 1.74 5.50 6.33
N ALA A 80 1.03 4.76 7.16
CA ALA A 80 -0.41 4.64 7.07
C ALA A 80 -1.08 5.83 7.73
N SER A 81 -2.21 6.24 7.18
CA SER A 81 -3.07 7.23 7.80
C SER A 81 -3.79 6.62 9.00
N ARG A 82 -3.98 7.39 10.07
CA ARG A 82 -4.73 6.95 11.26
C ARG A 82 -6.14 6.47 10.90
N ARG A 83 -6.71 7.02 9.86
CA ARG A 83 -8.03 6.66 9.35
C ARG A 83 -8.12 5.18 8.96
N TYR A 84 -7.00 4.56 8.58
CA TYR A 84 -6.95 3.18 8.10
C TYR A 84 -6.40 2.20 9.13
N THR A 85 -6.24 2.64 10.39
CA THR A 85 -5.62 1.83 11.45
C THR A 85 -6.37 0.52 11.70
N GLN A 86 -7.71 0.54 11.68
CA GLN A 86 -8.49 -0.67 11.91
C GLN A 86 -8.30 -1.71 10.81
N GLN A 87 -8.27 -1.27 9.56
CA GLN A 87 -8.02 -2.18 8.44
C GLN A 87 -6.65 -2.83 8.56
N ILE A 88 -5.65 -2.06 9.00
CA ILE A 88 -4.30 -2.56 9.18
C ILE A 88 -4.24 -3.58 10.31
N ARG A 89 -4.88 -3.29 11.46
CA ARG A 89 -4.94 -4.22 12.59
C ARG A 89 -5.59 -5.53 12.19
N LYS A 90 -6.68 -5.46 11.44
CA LYS A 90 -7.39 -6.63 10.96
C LYS A 90 -6.54 -7.45 10.01
N ALA A 91 -5.86 -6.80 9.06
CA ALA A 91 -5.01 -7.48 8.08
C ALA A 91 -3.78 -8.11 8.74
N ALA A 92 -3.22 -7.46 9.75
CA ALA A 92 -2.02 -7.93 10.45
C ALA A 92 -2.36 -8.84 11.64
N GLN A 93 -3.63 -9.03 11.94
CA GLN A 93 -4.11 -9.81 13.09
C GLN A 93 -3.56 -9.31 14.42
N LEU A 94 -3.47 -8.00 14.54
CA LEU A 94 -2.97 -7.36 15.75
C LEU A 94 -4.06 -7.19 16.81
#